data_dea608d5b37bbe88a62908b0dc06a563
#
_entry.id   dea608d5b37bbe88a62908b0dc06a563
#
_cell.length_a   1.000
_cell.length_b   1.000
_cell.length_c   1.000
_cell.angle_alpha   90.00
_cell.angle_beta   90.00
_cell.angle_gamma   90.00
#
_symmetry.space_group_name_H-M   'P 1'
#
loop_
_entity.id
_entity.type
_entity.pdbx_description
1 polymer ?
#
loop_
_entity_poly.entity_id
_entity_poly.type
_entity_poly.pdbx_seq_one_letter_code
_entity_poly.pdbx_strand_id
1 'polypeptide(L)'
;YENNNIDYCIISIDVNGLKATNDTYGHLEGDNLLKGFADALRSVVGRNGFCCRTGGDEFLVLLPESVSQAETDMLRFMGLLEDKNERESHLWKYKAAHGCAMRGEADSFHEAYLLADQRMYEKKRKMKETKG
;
A
#
# COMPACT_ATOMS: atom_id res chain seq x y z
N TYR A 1 16.98 9.74 -4.27
CA TYR A 1 17.33 9.59 -2.85
C TYR A 1 18.68 8.89 -2.66
N GLU A 2 18.95 7.87 -3.45
CA GLU A 2 20.21 7.10 -3.34
C GLU A 2 21.45 7.96 -3.53
N ASN A 3 21.39 8.90 -4.46
CA ASN A 3 22.55 9.72 -4.82
C ASN A 3 22.92 10.79 -3.78
N ASN A 4 22.00 11.06 -2.86
CA ASN A 4 22.17 12.14 -1.87
C ASN A 4 22.48 11.62 -0.47
N ASN A 5 22.66 10.31 -0.31
CA ASN A 5 22.87 9.66 0.98
C ASN A 5 21.78 9.97 2.01
N ILE A 6 20.60 10.34 1.54
CA ILE A 6 19.44 10.59 2.39
C ILE A 6 18.70 9.28 2.54
N ASP A 7 18.42 8.89 3.80
CA ASP A 7 17.62 7.70 4.03
C ASP A 7 16.16 7.98 3.66
N TYR A 8 15.43 6.93 3.35
CA TYR A 8 14.03 7.04 2.98
C TYR A 8 13.29 5.76 3.36
N CYS A 9 11.97 5.88 3.47
CA CYS A 9 11.10 4.75 3.80
C CYS A 9 10.57 4.11 2.53
N ILE A 10 10.62 2.78 2.50
CA ILE A 10 10.05 1.97 1.42
C ILE A 10 8.79 1.33 1.98
N ILE A 11 7.66 1.50 1.29
CA ILE A 11 6.39 0.92 1.71
C ILE A 11 5.91 -0.03 0.61
N SER A 12 5.67 -1.28 0.98
CA SER A 12 5.03 -2.26 0.09
C SER A 12 3.57 -2.34 0.50
N ILE A 13 2.66 -2.19 -0.47
CA ILE A 13 1.22 -2.17 -0.21
C ILE A 13 0.53 -3.16 -1.13
N ASP A 14 -0.33 -4.00 -0.56
CA ASP A 14 -1.11 -4.97 -1.31
C ASP A 14 -2.58 -4.56 -1.32
N VAL A 15 -3.19 -4.58 -2.51
CA VAL A 15 -4.62 -4.33 -2.68
C VAL A 15 -5.36 -5.64 -2.44
N ASN A 16 -5.98 -5.78 -1.29
CA ASN A 16 -6.69 -7.02 -0.96
C ASN A 16 -7.95 -7.17 -1.79
N GLY A 17 -8.17 -8.38 -2.29
CA GLY A 17 -9.43 -8.73 -2.94
C GLY A 17 -9.56 -8.33 -4.39
N LEU A 18 -8.49 -7.87 -5.05
CA LEU A 18 -8.58 -7.49 -6.46
C LEU A 18 -8.98 -8.67 -7.34
N LYS A 19 -8.35 -9.82 -7.15
CA LYS A 19 -8.69 -11.02 -7.95
C LYS A 19 -10.13 -11.43 -7.72
N ALA A 20 -10.57 -11.46 -6.47
CA ALA A 20 -11.95 -11.81 -6.14
C ALA A 20 -12.94 -10.82 -6.75
N THR A 21 -12.60 -9.52 -6.76
CA THR A 21 -13.44 -8.49 -7.36
C THR A 21 -13.55 -8.71 -8.88
N ASN A 22 -12.42 -8.98 -9.54
CA ASN A 22 -12.41 -9.27 -10.97
C ASN A 22 -13.25 -10.51 -11.28
N ASP A 23 -13.07 -11.58 -10.51
CA ASP A 23 -13.74 -12.85 -10.75
C ASP A 23 -15.25 -12.76 -10.48
N THR A 24 -15.66 -11.98 -9.50
CA THR A 24 -17.06 -11.87 -9.08
C THR A 24 -17.83 -10.79 -9.85
N TYR A 25 -17.21 -9.63 -10.07
CA TYR A 25 -17.90 -8.45 -10.62
C TYR A 25 -17.35 -7.99 -11.97
N GLY A 26 -16.28 -8.62 -12.47
CA GLY A 26 -15.69 -8.33 -13.77
C GLY A 26 -14.53 -7.35 -13.68
N HIS A 27 -13.73 -7.31 -14.76
CA HIS A 27 -12.51 -6.51 -14.81
C HIS A 27 -12.77 -4.99 -14.72
N LEU A 28 -13.92 -4.53 -15.18
CA LEU A 28 -14.26 -3.11 -15.07
C LEU A 28 -14.35 -2.70 -13.58
N GLU A 29 -14.95 -3.54 -12.76
CA GLU A 29 -15.04 -3.26 -11.33
C GLU A 29 -13.69 -3.39 -10.63
N GLY A 30 -12.84 -4.31 -11.08
CA GLY A 30 -11.46 -4.39 -10.61
C GLY A 30 -10.66 -3.14 -10.95
N ASP A 31 -10.86 -2.59 -12.15
CA ASP A 31 -10.23 -1.34 -12.56
C ASP A 31 -10.71 -0.17 -11.71
N ASN A 32 -12.01 -0.12 -11.38
CA ASN A 32 -12.57 0.90 -10.51
C ASN A 32 -11.97 0.83 -9.10
N LEU A 33 -11.79 -0.39 -8.58
CA LEU A 33 -11.14 -0.61 -7.29
C LEU A 33 -9.71 -0.07 -7.31
N LEU A 34 -8.93 -0.43 -8.34
CA LEU A 34 -7.55 0.03 -8.48
C LEU A 34 -7.46 1.54 -8.60
N LYS A 35 -8.34 2.14 -9.38
CA LYS A 35 -8.35 3.60 -9.58
C LYS A 35 -8.63 4.34 -8.28
N GLY A 36 -9.67 3.92 -7.55
CA GLY A 36 -10.01 4.56 -6.28
C GLY A 36 -8.92 4.37 -5.23
N PHE A 37 -8.31 3.18 -5.21
CA PHE A 37 -7.19 2.87 -4.33
C PHE A 37 -5.99 3.77 -4.63
N ALA A 38 -5.61 3.88 -5.91
CA ALA A 38 -4.49 4.71 -6.33
C ALA A 38 -4.74 6.20 -6.03
N ASP A 39 -5.95 6.68 -6.24
CA ASP A 39 -6.30 8.08 -5.94
C ASP A 39 -6.13 8.38 -4.45
N ALA A 40 -6.60 7.49 -3.58
CA ALA A 40 -6.44 7.64 -2.14
C ALA A 40 -4.96 7.63 -1.74
N LEU A 41 -4.19 6.72 -2.32
CA LEU A 41 -2.77 6.59 -2.01
C LEU A 41 -2.00 7.84 -2.43
N ARG A 42 -2.25 8.34 -3.64
CA ARG A 42 -1.59 9.55 -4.13
C ARG A 42 -1.90 10.77 -3.28
N SER A 43 -3.11 10.87 -2.75
CA SER A 43 -3.48 12.00 -1.92
C SER A 43 -2.72 12.02 -0.60
N VAL A 44 -2.36 10.84 -0.08
CA VAL A 44 -1.58 10.72 1.15
C VAL A 44 -0.08 10.90 0.88
N VAL A 45 0.44 10.27 -0.18
CA VAL A 45 1.86 10.34 -0.53
C VAL A 45 2.27 11.76 -0.93
N GLY A 46 1.42 12.45 -1.68
CA GLY A 46 1.68 13.84 -2.06
C GLY A 46 2.84 13.99 -3.03
N ARG A 47 3.41 15.19 -3.05
CA ARG A 47 4.49 15.54 -3.98
C ARG A 47 5.88 15.11 -3.52
N ASN A 48 6.04 14.85 -2.22
CA ASN A 48 7.35 14.53 -1.67
C ASN A 48 7.73 13.06 -1.80
N GLY A 49 6.76 12.23 -2.19
CA GLY A 49 6.97 10.81 -2.30
C GLY A 49 6.84 10.34 -3.74
N PHE A 50 7.23 9.08 -3.93
CA PHE A 50 7.10 8.38 -5.20
C PHE A 50 6.15 7.20 -4.99
N CYS A 51 5.23 7.01 -5.94
CA CYS A 51 4.25 5.93 -5.85
C CYS A 51 4.12 5.27 -7.22
N CYS A 52 4.20 3.95 -7.27
CA CYS A 52 3.97 3.22 -8.51
C CYS A 52 3.33 1.86 -8.24
N ARG A 53 2.67 1.33 -9.25
CA ARG A 53 2.11 -0.02 -9.22
C ARG A 53 3.19 -0.97 -9.74
N THR A 54 3.58 -1.95 -8.92
CA THR A 54 4.67 -2.88 -9.26
C THR A 54 4.17 -4.22 -9.77
N GLY A 55 2.94 -4.56 -9.50
CA GLY A 55 2.34 -5.81 -9.95
C GLY A 55 0.84 -5.64 -10.12
N GLY A 56 0.12 -6.73 -10.29
CA GLY A 56 -1.33 -6.68 -10.47
C GLY A 56 -2.04 -5.99 -9.31
N ASP A 57 -1.67 -6.37 -8.10
CA ASP A 57 -2.34 -5.95 -6.86
C ASP A 57 -1.37 -5.33 -5.86
N GLU A 58 -0.22 -4.84 -6.32
CA GLU A 58 0.82 -4.33 -5.42
C GLU A 58 1.28 -2.94 -5.84
N PHE A 59 1.47 -2.08 -4.83
CA PHE A 59 2.00 -0.72 -4.98
C PHE A 59 3.28 -0.56 -4.18
N LEU A 60 4.17 0.24 -4.70
CA LEU A 60 5.42 0.61 -4.04
C LEU A 60 5.40 2.12 -3.78
N VAL A 61 5.74 2.51 -2.55
CA VAL A 61 5.84 3.92 -2.18
C VAL A 61 7.21 4.17 -1.59
N LEU A 62 7.83 5.28 -1.98
CA LEU A 62 9.09 5.76 -1.42
C LEU A 62 8.84 7.14 -0.82
N LEU A 63 9.18 7.31 0.44
CA LEU A 63 8.98 8.57 1.16
C LEU A 63 10.27 8.98 1.89
N PRO A 64 10.69 10.25 1.79
CA PRO A 64 11.86 10.74 2.54
C PRO A 64 11.49 11.01 4.00
N GLU A 65 11.00 9.98 4.69
CA GLU A 65 10.45 10.06 6.04
C GLU A 65 10.94 8.87 6.87
N SER A 66 10.78 8.99 8.20
CA SER A 66 11.02 7.86 9.10
C SER A 66 9.90 6.84 8.98
N VAL A 67 10.14 5.62 9.48
CA VAL A 67 9.10 4.60 9.53
C VAL A 67 7.90 5.07 10.36
N SER A 68 8.17 5.78 11.47
CA SER A 68 7.11 6.32 12.32
C SER A 68 6.18 7.27 11.55
N GLN A 69 6.77 8.18 10.76
CA GLN A 69 6.00 9.12 9.95
C GLN A 69 5.25 8.39 8.84
N ALA A 70 5.90 7.43 8.19
CA ALA A 70 5.27 6.64 7.14
C ALA A 70 4.09 5.83 7.68
N GLU A 71 4.22 5.28 8.88
CA GLU A 71 3.11 4.55 9.51
C GLU A 71 1.92 5.47 9.79
N THR A 72 2.18 6.72 10.20
CA THR A 72 1.13 7.73 10.39
C THR A 72 0.41 8.01 9.08
N ASP A 73 1.18 8.16 7.99
CA ASP A 73 0.61 8.38 6.66
C ASP A 73 -0.25 7.19 6.22
N MET A 74 0.19 5.97 6.55
CA MET A 74 -0.59 4.77 6.21
C MET A 74 -1.87 4.68 7.01
N LEU A 75 -1.89 5.15 8.26
CA LEU A 75 -3.13 5.23 9.03
C LEU A 75 -4.12 6.20 8.38
N ARG A 76 -3.63 7.33 7.87
CA ARG A 76 -4.48 8.27 7.12
C ARG A 76 -5.02 7.62 5.86
N PHE A 77 -4.18 6.88 5.14
CA PHE A 77 -4.58 6.17 3.94
C PHE A 77 -5.68 5.14 4.24
N MET A 78 -5.51 4.35 5.30
CA MET A 78 -6.52 3.36 5.70
C MET A 78 -7.84 4.04 6.07
N GLY A 79 -7.76 5.20 6.75
CA GLY A 79 -8.93 5.99 7.08
C GLY A 79 -9.67 6.49 5.86
N LEU A 80 -8.92 6.91 4.81
CA LEU A 80 -9.52 7.32 3.54
C LEU A 80 -10.24 6.15 2.86
N LEU A 81 -9.66 4.96 2.91
CA LEU A 81 -10.29 3.77 2.33
C LEU A 81 -11.60 3.43 3.06
N GLU A 82 -11.59 3.50 4.39
CA GLU A 82 -12.81 3.26 5.18
C GLU A 82 -13.89 4.28 4.85
N ASP A 83 -13.51 5.55 4.70
CA ASP A 83 -14.42 6.62 4.34
C ASP A 83 -15.03 6.39 2.95
N LYS A 84 -14.22 5.97 1.99
CA LYS A 84 -14.70 5.60 0.65
C LYS A 84 -15.67 4.42 0.73
N ASN A 85 -15.37 3.42 1.56
CA ASN A 85 -16.24 2.27 1.72
C ASN A 85 -17.61 2.66 2.25
N GLU A 86 -17.68 3.68 3.10
CA GLU A 86 -18.96 4.17 3.64
C GLU A 86 -19.72 5.03 2.65
N ARG A 87 -19.01 5.87 1.87
CA ARG A 87 -19.65 6.82 0.96
C ARG A 87 -19.99 6.24 -0.41
N GLU A 88 -19.21 5.27 -0.90
CA GLU A 88 -19.40 4.68 -2.22
C GLU A 88 -20.20 3.40 -2.12
N SER A 89 -21.15 3.23 -3.02
CA SER A 89 -22.08 2.10 -3.00
C SER A 89 -21.60 0.95 -3.85
N HIS A 90 -20.37 0.47 -3.59
CA HIS A 90 -19.84 -0.69 -4.28
C HIS A 90 -20.18 -1.97 -3.53
N LEU A 91 -20.31 -3.08 -4.26
CA LEU A 91 -20.50 -4.40 -3.66
C LEU A 91 -19.21 -4.94 -3.07
N TRP A 92 -18.07 -4.40 -3.50
CA TRP A 92 -16.76 -4.72 -2.95
C TRP A 92 -16.29 -3.60 -2.04
N LYS A 93 -15.29 -3.90 -1.21
CA LYS A 93 -14.72 -2.94 -0.27
C LYS A 93 -13.23 -2.77 -0.51
N TYR A 94 -12.72 -1.55 -0.28
CA TYR A 94 -11.29 -1.29 -0.29
C TYR A 94 -10.65 -1.88 0.95
N LYS A 95 -9.63 -2.68 0.77
CA LYS A 95 -8.80 -3.24 1.85
C LYS A 95 -7.36 -3.27 1.41
N ALA A 96 -6.45 -3.05 2.35
CA ALA A 96 -5.03 -3.04 2.07
C ALA A 96 -4.23 -3.63 3.21
N ALA A 97 -3.07 -4.18 2.87
CA ALA A 97 -2.03 -4.53 3.85
C ALA A 97 -0.76 -3.81 3.42
N HIS A 98 0.02 -3.33 4.38
CA HIS A 98 1.26 -2.61 4.07
C HIS A 98 2.38 -3.02 5.02
N GLY A 99 3.62 -2.83 4.56
CA GLY A 99 4.81 -3.02 5.36
C GLY A 99 5.83 -1.96 5.00
N CYS A 100 6.58 -1.49 6.00
CA CYS A 100 7.54 -0.41 5.84
C CYS A 100 8.94 -0.86 6.23
N ALA A 101 9.95 -0.35 5.52
CA ALA A 101 11.35 -0.52 5.88
C ALA A 101 12.12 0.71 5.44
N MET A 102 13.14 1.09 6.22
CA MET A 102 14.06 2.16 5.80
C MET A 102 15.10 1.57 4.85
N ARG A 103 15.51 2.35 3.86
CA ARG A 103 16.57 1.91 2.94
C ARG A 103 17.83 1.51 3.71
N GLY A 104 18.13 2.20 4.79
CA GLY A 104 19.32 1.94 5.62
C GLY A 104 19.26 0.68 6.47
N GLU A 105 18.11 0.00 6.55
CA GLU A 105 18.00 -1.26 7.29
C GLU A 105 18.64 -2.46 6.56
N ALA A 106 19.00 -2.27 5.28
CA ALA A 106 19.54 -3.34 4.46
C ALA A 106 20.70 -2.84 3.61
N ASP A 107 21.44 -3.75 3.00
CA ASP A 107 22.63 -3.42 2.22
C ASP A 107 22.32 -2.85 0.83
N SER A 108 21.10 -3.06 0.35
CA SER A 108 20.68 -2.59 -0.97
C SER A 108 19.20 -2.22 -0.95
N PHE A 109 18.79 -1.47 -1.99
CA PHE A 109 17.36 -1.17 -2.19
C PHE A 109 16.54 -2.46 -2.30
N HIS A 110 17.03 -3.41 -3.07
CA HIS A 110 16.31 -4.67 -3.29
C HIS A 110 16.07 -5.40 -1.97
N GLU A 111 17.10 -5.48 -1.11
CA GLU A 111 16.96 -6.14 0.19
C GLU A 111 16.02 -5.38 1.12
N ALA A 112 16.07 -4.05 1.10
CA ALA A 112 15.16 -3.23 1.90
C ALA A 112 13.71 -3.38 1.41
N TYR A 113 13.51 -3.45 0.10
CA TYR A 113 12.19 -3.70 -0.48
C TYR A 113 11.66 -5.08 -0.05
N LEU A 114 12.50 -6.11 -0.09
CA LEU A 114 12.09 -7.44 0.35
C LEU A 114 11.70 -7.45 1.83
N LEU A 115 12.39 -6.66 2.65
CA LEU A 115 12.05 -6.53 4.07
C LEU A 115 10.68 -5.86 4.25
N ALA A 116 10.41 -4.79 3.51
CA ALA A 116 9.11 -4.12 3.53
C ALA A 116 8.02 -5.09 3.08
N ASP A 117 8.27 -5.85 2.03
CA ASP A 117 7.33 -6.82 1.47
C ASP A 117 7.04 -7.93 2.48
N GLN A 118 8.06 -8.42 3.17
CA GLN A 118 7.89 -9.43 4.22
C GLN A 118 7.00 -8.92 5.34
N ARG A 119 7.22 -7.67 5.76
CA ARG A 119 6.41 -7.04 6.81
C ARG A 119 4.96 -6.85 6.36
N MET A 120 4.74 -6.57 5.09
CA MET A 120 3.41 -6.48 4.50
C MET A 120 2.70 -7.84 4.55
N TYR A 121 3.40 -8.92 4.16
CA TYR A 121 2.83 -10.27 4.20
C TYR A 121 2.48 -10.71 5.61
N GLU A 122 3.28 -10.33 6.59
CA GLU A 122 2.99 -10.65 8.00
C GLU A 122 1.70 -9.99 8.45
N LYS A 123 1.49 -8.72 8.08
CA LYS A 123 0.24 -8.01 8.38
C LYS A 123 -0.95 -8.64 7.67
N LYS A 124 -0.78 -9.00 6.40
CA LYS A 124 -1.83 -9.64 5.61
C LYS A 124 -2.25 -10.96 6.24
N ARG A 125 -1.28 -11.75 6.70
CA ARG A 125 -1.56 -13.02 7.36
C ARG A 125 -2.34 -12.81 8.66
N LYS A 126 -1.96 -11.82 9.47
CA LYS A 126 -2.66 -11.48 10.71
C LYS A 126 -4.10 -11.04 10.44
N MET A 127 -4.34 -10.30 9.37
CA MET A 127 -5.68 -9.87 8.98
C MET A 127 -6.57 -11.08 8.69
N LYS A 128 -6.04 -12.10 8.00
CA LYS A 128 -6.77 -13.33 7.70
C LYS A 128 -7.06 -14.13 8.97
N GLU A 129 -6.10 -14.21 9.88
CA GLU A 129 -6.28 -14.92 11.17
C GLU A 129 -7.36 -14.25 12.01
N THR A 130 -7.40 -12.92 12.01
CA THR A 130 -8.40 -12.16 12.78
C THR A 130 -9.81 -12.39 12.26
N LYS A 131 -9.95 -12.65 10.97
CA LYS A 131 -11.23 -12.90 10.32
C LYS A 131 -11.72 -14.34 10.51
N GLY A 132 -10.81 -15.23 10.81
CA GLY A 132 -11.12 -16.63 11.03
C GLY A 132 -11.97 -16.83 12.23
#